data_b0a1bdf11509b8977718ce635dc69408
#
_entry.id   b0a1bdf11509b8977718ce635dc69408
#
_cell.length_a   1.000
_cell.length_b   1.000
_cell.length_c   1.000
_cell.angle_alpha   90.00
_cell.angle_beta   90.00
_cell.angle_gamma   90.00
#
_symmetry.space_group_name_H-M   'P 1'
#
loop_
_entity.id
_entity.type
_entity.pdbx_description
1 polymer ?
#
loop_
_entity_poly.entity_id
_entity_poly.type
_entity_poly.pdbx_seq_one_letter_code
_entity_poly.pdbx_strand_id
1 'polypeptide(L)'
;MHESFAKYVDSLHASFERLVNMAPVKIEDLRKPLPEKCIYLFSENGMALYVGRTNHFRQRMRQHSIDASQHNQAVFAFRLARAETGKTIADYSKEGSRSALLRDKQFANAFQRAKARIRDMELSSPW
;
A
#
# COMPACT_ATOMS: atom_id res chain seq x y z
N MET A 1 13.84 27.68 3.54
CA MET A 1 13.93 26.23 3.76
C MET A 1 15.36 25.86 4.11
N HIS A 2 15.54 25.04 5.12
CA HIS A 2 16.89 24.58 5.47
C HIS A 2 17.48 23.74 4.34
N GLU A 3 18.77 23.89 4.06
CA GLU A 3 19.44 23.22 2.94
C GLU A 3 19.31 21.69 3.00
N SER A 4 19.48 21.08 4.18
CA SER A 4 19.35 19.62 4.36
C SER A 4 17.93 19.15 4.07
N PHE A 5 16.93 19.93 4.45
CA PHE A 5 15.54 19.61 4.19
C PHE A 5 15.21 19.69 2.70
N ALA A 6 15.74 20.72 2.02
CA ALA A 6 15.56 20.89 0.58
C ALA A 6 16.14 19.70 -0.19
N LYS A 7 17.34 19.23 0.18
CA LYS A 7 17.96 18.05 -0.44
C LYS A 7 17.13 16.79 -0.23
N TYR A 8 16.56 16.63 0.97
CA TYR A 8 15.71 15.48 1.29
C TYR A 8 14.45 15.48 0.42
N VAL A 9 13.77 16.62 0.30
CA VAL A 9 12.57 16.76 -0.53
C VAL A 9 12.88 16.47 -1.99
N ASP A 10 13.97 17.01 -2.52
CA ASP A 10 14.40 16.78 -3.90
C ASP A 10 14.70 15.29 -4.14
N SER A 11 15.32 14.63 -3.18
CA SER A 11 15.62 13.20 -3.26
C SER A 11 14.35 12.35 -3.32
N LEU A 12 13.34 12.69 -2.50
CA LEU A 12 12.05 12.00 -2.52
C LEU A 12 11.34 12.18 -3.85
N HIS A 13 11.35 13.40 -4.38
CA HIS A 13 10.72 13.70 -5.67
C HIS A 13 11.37 12.92 -6.80
N ALA A 14 12.70 12.89 -6.85
CA ALA A 14 13.43 12.13 -7.85
C ALA A 14 13.14 10.63 -7.77
N SER A 15 13.05 10.08 -6.56
CA SER A 15 12.71 8.67 -6.34
C SER A 15 11.29 8.37 -6.83
N PHE A 16 10.34 9.26 -6.54
CA PHE A 16 8.95 9.11 -6.98
C PHE A 16 8.85 9.15 -8.50
N GLU A 17 9.54 10.10 -9.16
CA GLU A 17 9.54 10.18 -10.61
C GLU A 17 10.08 8.92 -11.26
N ARG A 18 11.14 8.33 -10.69
CA ARG A 18 11.69 7.08 -11.20
C ARG A 18 10.68 5.94 -11.10
N LEU A 19 9.95 5.86 -9.99
CA LEU A 19 8.92 4.83 -9.81
C LEU A 19 7.79 4.97 -10.83
N VAL A 20 7.32 6.19 -11.07
CA VAL A 20 6.23 6.46 -12.00
C VAL A 20 6.62 6.07 -13.44
N ASN A 21 7.91 6.25 -13.79
CA ASN A 21 8.41 5.98 -15.13
C ASN A 21 8.92 4.56 -15.33
N MET A 22 8.92 3.71 -14.28
CA MET A 22 9.36 2.32 -14.42
C MET A 22 8.27 1.46 -15.02
N ALA A 23 8.69 0.39 -15.73
CA ALA A 23 7.75 -0.61 -16.22
C ALA A 23 7.16 -1.36 -15.01
N PRO A 24 5.83 -1.31 -14.80
CA PRO A 24 5.23 -1.95 -13.63
C PRO A 24 5.07 -3.46 -13.83
N VAL A 25 5.00 -4.17 -12.70
CA VAL A 25 4.69 -5.59 -12.67
C VAL A 25 3.62 -5.84 -11.61
N LYS A 26 3.02 -7.02 -11.60
CA LYS A 26 2.13 -7.45 -10.52
C LYS A 26 2.95 -8.11 -9.41
N ILE A 27 2.38 -8.18 -8.19
CA ILE A 27 3.05 -8.87 -7.08
C ILE A 27 3.41 -10.31 -7.46
N GLU A 28 2.51 -11.00 -8.14
CA GLU A 28 2.71 -12.40 -8.55
C GLU A 28 3.87 -12.58 -9.53
N ASP A 29 4.25 -11.51 -10.24
CA ASP A 29 5.32 -11.54 -11.24
C ASP A 29 6.68 -11.16 -10.67
N LEU A 30 6.78 -10.93 -9.38
CA LEU A 30 8.06 -10.61 -8.74
C LEU A 30 9.01 -11.79 -8.83
N ARG A 31 10.23 -11.51 -9.22
CA ARG A 31 11.30 -12.52 -9.39
C ARG A 31 12.47 -12.20 -8.48
N LYS A 32 13.19 -13.24 -8.08
CA LYS A 32 14.42 -13.07 -7.30
C LYS A 32 15.58 -12.64 -8.20
N PRO A 33 16.57 -11.92 -7.67
CA PRO A 33 16.64 -11.40 -6.30
C PRO A 33 15.78 -10.15 -6.11
N LEU A 34 15.22 -9.99 -4.90
CA LEU A 34 14.44 -8.81 -4.53
C LEU A 34 15.25 -7.97 -3.53
N PRO A 35 15.17 -6.64 -3.60
CA PRO A 35 15.80 -5.81 -2.58
C PRO A 35 15.09 -5.97 -1.24
N GLU A 36 15.81 -5.78 -0.13
CA GLU A 36 15.18 -5.76 1.19
C GLU A 36 14.56 -4.41 1.48
N LYS A 37 15.32 -3.34 1.17
CA LYS A 37 14.93 -1.97 1.46
C LYS A 37 14.59 -1.25 0.16
N CYS A 38 13.39 -0.71 0.07
CA CYS A 38 13.01 0.06 -1.11
C CYS A 38 11.77 0.90 -0.89
N ILE A 39 11.56 1.81 -1.82
CA ILE A 39 10.30 2.52 -2.00
C ILE A 39 9.54 1.79 -3.10
N TYR A 40 8.23 1.70 -2.96
CA TYR A 40 7.38 1.04 -3.95
C TYR A 40 6.12 1.85 -4.19
N LEU A 41 5.51 1.64 -5.35
CA LEU A 41 4.31 2.35 -5.78
C LEU A 41 3.30 1.35 -6.32
N PHE A 42 2.09 1.39 -5.78
CA PHE A 42 0.94 0.70 -6.38
C PHE A 42 0.15 1.68 -7.23
N SER A 43 -0.17 1.28 -8.44
CA SER A 43 -0.99 2.05 -9.37
C SER A 43 -2.06 1.18 -10.02
N GLU A 44 -3.08 1.83 -10.52
CA GLU A 44 -4.20 1.17 -11.19
C GLU A 44 -4.62 2.04 -12.36
N ASN A 45 -4.64 1.47 -13.56
CA ASN A 45 -4.99 2.20 -14.78
C ASN A 45 -4.15 3.47 -14.99
N GLY A 46 -2.86 3.38 -14.66
CA GLY A 46 -1.94 4.52 -14.80
C GLY A 46 -2.02 5.55 -13.69
N MET A 47 -2.91 5.35 -12.72
CA MET A 47 -3.07 6.28 -11.60
C MET A 47 -2.34 5.75 -10.37
N ALA A 48 -1.42 6.55 -9.82
CA ALA A 48 -0.71 6.21 -8.58
C ALA A 48 -1.66 6.27 -7.39
N LEU A 49 -1.74 5.21 -6.61
CA LEU A 49 -2.66 5.10 -5.49
C LEU A 49 -1.97 5.02 -4.13
N TYR A 50 -0.79 4.44 -4.05
CA TYR A 50 -0.13 4.24 -2.77
C TYR A 50 1.38 4.14 -2.94
N VAL A 51 2.11 4.92 -2.17
CA VAL A 51 3.57 4.89 -2.09
C VAL A 51 3.94 4.38 -0.71
N GLY A 52 4.83 3.39 -0.65
CA GLY A 52 5.32 2.86 0.59
C GLY A 52 6.83 2.76 0.62
N ARG A 53 7.36 2.71 1.83
CA ARG A 53 8.77 2.42 2.08
C ARG A 53 8.86 1.25 3.02
N THR A 54 9.77 0.33 2.74
CA THR A 54 9.95 -0.84 3.59
C THR A 54 11.41 -1.24 3.70
N ASN A 55 11.76 -1.83 4.82
CA ASN A 55 13.04 -2.51 5.01
C ASN A 55 12.95 -4.02 4.76
N HIS A 56 11.73 -4.52 4.48
CA HIS A 56 11.44 -5.93 4.27
C HIS A 56 10.45 -6.08 3.12
N PHE A 57 10.91 -5.88 1.90
CA PHE A 57 10.07 -5.75 0.71
C PHE A 57 9.18 -6.98 0.48
N ARG A 58 9.77 -8.18 0.50
CA ARG A 58 9.01 -9.42 0.25
C ARG A 58 7.90 -9.60 1.28
N GLN A 59 8.22 -9.41 2.55
CA GLN A 59 7.25 -9.52 3.64
C GLN A 59 6.14 -8.49 3.49
N ARG A 60 6.49 -7.25 3.13
CA ARG A 60 5.52 -6.18 2.95
C ARG A 60 4.57 -6.45 1.80
N MET A 61 5.07 -7.00 0.68
CA MET A 61 4.22 -7.35 -0.45
C MET A 61 3.22 -8.44 -0.07
N ARG A 62 3.65 -9.43 0.70
CA ARG A 62 2.75 -10.45 1.21
C ARG A 62 1.69 -9.84 2.13
N GLN A 63 2.09 -8.96 3.05
CA GLN A 63 1.16 -8.32 3.98
C GLN A 63 0.08 -7.51 3.27
N HIS A 64 0.42 -6.85 2.15
CA HIS A 64 -0.56 -6.09 1.38
C HIS A 64 -1.61 -6.97 0.71
N SER A 65 -1.30 -8.21 0.38
CA SER A 65 -2.06 -8.97 -0.60
C SER A 65 -2.63 -10.31 -0.11
N ILE A 66 -2.17 -10.86 1.00
CA ILE A 66 -2.66 -12.17 1.46
C ILE A 66 -3.91 -12.02 2.32
N ASP A 67 -4.82 -12.98 2.19
CA ASP A 67 -6.13 -12.94 2.87
C ASP A 67 -6.02 -12.92 4.40
N ALA A 68 -4.97 -13.54 4.95
CA ALA A 68 -4.77 -13.62 6.39
C ALA A 68 -4.26 -12.33 7.03
N SER A 69 -3.82 -11.35 6.24
CA SER A 69 -3.28 -10.10 6.80
C SER A 69 -4.33 -9.30 7.56
N GLN A 70 -3.92 -8.78 8.72
CA GLN A 70 -4.79 -7.97 9.58
C GLN A 70 -4.65 -6.49 9.23
N HIS A 71 -5.47 -5.65 9.87
CA HIS A 71 -5.53 -4.21 9.59
C HIS A 71 -4.20 -3.47 9.77
N ASN A 72 -3.37 -3.91 10.71
CA ASN A 72 -2.06 -3.28 10.96
C ASN A 72 -0.98 -3.74 9.98
N GLN A 73 -1.23 -4.81 9.24
CA GLN A 73 -0.31 -5.34 8.22
C GLN A 73 -0.69 -4.89 6.82
N ALA A 74 -1.97 -4.86 6.51
CA ALA A 74 -2.50 -4.49 5.19
C ALA A 74 -3.12 -3.09 5.24
N VAL A 75 -2.31 -2.08 5.52
CA VAL A 75 -2.77 -0.69 5.74
C VAL A 75 -3.43 -0.12 4.49
N PHE A 76 -2.85 -0.36 3.32
CA PHE A 76 -3.42 0.14 2.06
C PHE A 76 -4.78 -0.49 1.78
N ALA A 77 -4.90 -1.81 1.93
CA ALA A 77 -6.17 -2.51 1.75
C ALA A 77 -7.23 -1.98 2.72
N PHE A 78 -6.83 -1.70 3.96
CA PHE A 78 -7.73 -1.15 4.96
C PHE A 78 -8.25 0.24 4.55
N ARG A 79 -7.37 1.09 4.01
CA ARG A 79 -7.77 2.41 3.50
C ARG A 79 -8.74 2.31 2.32
N LEU A 80 -8.49 1.37 1.42
CA LEU A 80 -9.40 1.13 0.29
C LEU A 80 -10.78 0.68 0.77
N ALA A 81 -10.81 -0.19 1.77
CA ALA A 81 -12.07 -0.66 2.34
C ALA A 81 -12.84 0.47 3.03
N ARG A 82 -12.14 1.38 3.72
CA ARG A 82 -12.76 2.56 4.31
C ARG A 82 -13.39 3.45 3.25
N ALA A 83 -12.69 3.67 2.16
CA ALA A 83 -13.19 4.49 1.05
C ALA A 83 -14.42 3.85 0.41
N GLU A 84 -14.38 2.54 0.17
CA GLU A 84 -15.49 1.81 -0.45
C GLU A 84 -16.75 1.82 0.43
N THR A 85 -16.58 1.69 1.74
CA THR A 85 -17.72 1.62 2.67
C THR A 85 -18.15 2.98 3.22
N GLY A 86 -17.45 4.06 2.86
CA GLY A 86 -17.72 5.40 3.37
C GLY A 86 -17.21 5.66 4.77
N LYS A 87 -16.45 4.75 5.35
CA LYS A 87 -15.90 4.87 6.72
C LYS A 87 -14.49 5.43 6.68
N THR A 88 -14.33 6.65 6.14
CA THR A 88 -13.04 7.22 5.80
C THR A 88 -12.31 7.88 6.97
N ILE A 89 -13.01 8.23 8.05
CA ILE A 89 -12.43 8.92 9.19
C ILE A 89 -12.12 7.93 10.31
N ALA A 90 -10.88 8.00 10.82
CA ALA A 90 -10.50 7.20 11.97
C ALA A 90 -11.28 7.66 13.21
N ASP A 91 -11.88 6.73 13.91
CA ASP A 91 -12.68 6.99 15.09
C ASP A 91 -12.14 6.12 16.23
N TYR A 92 -11.87 6.74 17.36
CA TYR A 92 -11.42 6.03 18.56
C TYR A 92 -12.57 5.45 19.38
N SER A 93 -13.81 5.66 18.95
CA SER A 93 -14.96 5.06 19.60
C SER A 93 -14.97 3.54 19.37
N LYS A 94 -15.74 2.84 20.21
CA LYS A 94 -15.85 1.39 20.10
C LYS A 94 -16.43 0.96 18.74
N GLU A 95 -17.29 1.78 18.14
CA GLU A 95 -17.95 1.47 16.88
C GLU A 95 -17.07 1.76 15.67
N GLY A 96 -16.20 2.78 15.75
CA GLY A 96 -15.38 3.22 14.63
C GLY A 96 -13.93 2.74 14.68
N SER A 97 -13.54 1.95 15.70
CA SER A 97 -12.18 1.43 15.81
C SER A 97 -11.89 0.41 14.70
N ARG A 98 -10.62 0.23 14.38
CA ARG A 98 -10.19 -0.75 13.36
C ARG A 98 -10.69 -2.16 13.68
N SER A 99 -10.60 -2.56 14.96
CA SER A 99 -11.05 -3.89 15.39
C SER A 99 -12.56 -4.05 15.25
N ALA A 100 -13.33 -3.01 15.60
CA ALA A 100 -14.78 -3.03 15.44
C ALA A 100 -15.19 -3.09 13.98
N LEU A 101 -14.50 -2.35 13.09
CA LEU A 101 -14.77 -2.39 11.65
C LEU A 101 -14.55 -3.78 11.08
N LEU A 102 -13.50 -4.48 11.49
CA LEU A 102 -13.23 -5.84 11.00
C LEU A 102 -14.25 -6.86 11.48
N ARG A 103 -14.99 -6.57 12.55
CA ARG A 103 -16.10 -7.44 12.99
C ARG A 103 -17.38 -7.19 12.21
N ASP A 104 -17.49 -6.05 11.52
CA ASP A 104 -18.59 -5.77 10.60
C ASP A 104 -18.36 -6.60 9.34
N LYS A 105 -19.30 -7.48 9.02
CA LYS A 105 -19.19 -8.39 7.87
C LYS A 105 -19.03 -7.65 6.55
N GLN A 106 -19.77 -6.57 6.36
CA GLN A 106 -19.68 -5.77 5.14
C GLN A 106 -18.29 -5.15 4.98
N PHE A 107 -17.73 -4.60 6.05
CA PHE A 107 -16.39 -4.04 6.03
C PHE A 107 -15.33 -5.12 5.84
N ALA A 108 -15.47 -6.25 6.53
CA ALA A 108 -14.53 -7.36 6.39
C ALA A 108 -14.49 -7.87 4.95
N ASN A 109 -15.63 -7.97 4.29
CA ASN A 109 -15.69 -8.35 2.88
C ASN A 109 -15.02 -7.32 1.98
N ALA A 110 -15.24 -6.03 2.24
CA ALA A 110 -14.58 -4.95 1.51
C ALA A 110 -13.06 -5.00 1.69
N PHE A 111 -12.60 -5.33 2.89
CA PHE A 111 -11.18 -5.47 3.20
C PHE A 111 -10.56 -6.63 2.39
N GLN A 112 -11.23 -7.77 2.32
CA GLN A 112 -10.76 -8.91 1.52
C GLN A 112 -10.75 -8.57 0.02
N ARG A 113 -11.77 -7.89 -0.50
CA ARG A 113 -11.81 -7.44 -1.89
C ARG A 113 -10.66 -6.48 -2.19
N ALA A 114 -10.34 -5.59 -1.25
CA ALA A 114 -9.24 -4.65 -1.40
C ALA A 114 -7.89 -5.37 -1.53
N LYS A 115 -7.65 -6.39 -0.74
CA LYS A 115 -6.42 -7.20 -0.85
C LYS A 115 -6.32 -7.89 -2.21
N ALA A 116 -7.43 -8.45 -2.69
CA ALA A 116 -7.48 -9.07 -4.02
C ALA A 116 -7.21 -8.03 -5.11
N ARG A 117 -7.76 -6.83 -4.99
CA ARG A 117 -7.54 -5.72 -5.90
C ARG A 117 -6.06 -5.33 -5.96
N ILE A 118 -5.40 -5.28 -4.79
CA ILE A 118 -3.97 -4.96 -4.71
C ILE A 118 -3.12 -6.03 -5.42
N ARG A 119 -3.49 -7.30 -5.32
CA ARG A 119 -2.79 -8.37 -6.05
C ARG A 119 -2.77 -8.13 -7.55
N ASP A 120 -3.80 -7.49 -8.08
CA ASP A 120 -3.93 -7.21 -9.51
C ASP A 120 -3.39 -5.84 -9.91
N MET A 121 -2.98 -5.01 -8.96
CA MET A 121 -2.44 -3.68 -9.25
C MET A 121 -1.06 -3.74 -9.90
N GLU A 122 -0.74 -2.67 -10.60
CA GLU A 122 0.60 -2.42 -11.12
C GLU A 122 1.51 -1.99 -9.98
N LEU A 123 2.65 -2.66 -9.86
CA LEU A 123 3.65 -2.39 -8.83
C LEU A 123 4.93 -1.90 -9.50
N SER A 124 5.41 -0.75 -9.08
CA SER A 124 6.70 -0.20 -9.50
C SER A 124 7.63 -0.13 -8.30
N SER A 125 8.85 -0.61 -8.47
CA SER A 125 9.86 -0.64 -7.42
C SER A 125 11.25 -0.74 -8.05
N PRO A 126 12.27 -0.07 -7.47
CA PRO A 126 13.62 -0.11 -8.00
C PRO A 126 14.36 -1.38 -7.56
N TRP A 127 14.25 -2.44 -8.33
CA TRP A 127 15.09 -3.62 -8.15
C TRP A 127 15.89 -3.93 -9.41
#